data_6cf7f09072c99df027a210f7cda514cd
#
_entry.id   6cf7f09072c99df027a210f7cda514cd
#
_cell.length_a   1.000
_cell.length_b   1.000
_cell.length_c   1.000
_cell.angle_alpha   90.00
_cell.angle_beta   90.00
_cell.angle_gamma   90.00
#
_symmetry.space_group_name_H-M   'P 1'
#
loop_
_entity.id
_entity.type
_entity.pdbx_description
1 polymer ?
#
loop_
_entity_poly.entity_id
_entity_poly.type
_entity_poly.pdbx_seq_one_letter_code
_entity_poly.pdbx_strand_id
1 'polypeptide(L)'
;GFRVESAKVSPARCGYDDNVTSVSASGLYDINDRSNIMLSLSSSERAPSVEELFSNVSLDTCNAYADDEKFVLHAATGLFEIGNPNLETEQSTNIEMSYRLNSGGVTGEFNAYRNEVDNYIYLDITGEEHEESPIASYTQRDVIFTGLEAEVNFTLASNDRYNAEMGFFGDMVSAELNTGGNLPRIPTSKIGTELRFFGNNWSTHLHVTRFNRQSDVSRLELETDGYTLVSLYADYHLSVGTDSEVKMFLRGDNLLNEQIRNHASFLKNYSPEFGRGVTLGLRFEY
;
A
#
# COMPACT_ATOMS: atom_id res chain seq x y z
N GLY A 1 -10.63 -17.46 -12.55
CA GLY A 1 -10.82 -17.99 -11.17
C GLY A 1 -12.22 -17.76 -10.67
N PHE A 2 -12.66 -18.58 -9.77
CA PHE A 2 -13.95 -18.42 -9.08
C PHE A 2 -13.79 -18.82 -7.61
N ARG A 3 -14.32 -18.01 -6.68
CA ARG A 3 -14.28 -18.23 -5.24
C ARG A 3 -15.61 -17.82 -4.62
N VAL A 4 -16.06 -18.59 -3.62
CA VAL A 4 -17.22 -18.24 -2.76
C VAL A 4 -16.77 -18.40 -1.32
N GLU A 5 -17.10 -17.43 -0.48
CA GLU A 5 -16.87 -17.47 0.96
C GLU A 5 -18.16 -17.07 1.68
N SER A 6 -18.35 -17.60 2.90
CA SER A 6 -19.44 -17.21 3.79
C SER A 6 -18.86 -16.39 4.94
N ALA A 7 -19.40 -15.21 5.16
CA ALA A 7 -19.05 -14.30 6.24
C ALA A 7 -20.22 -14.23 7.22
N LYS A 8 -19.97 -14.63 8.48
CA LYS A 8 -21.01 -14.62 9.51
C LYS A 8 -20.48 -14.12 10.84
N VAL A 9 -21.15 -13.10 11.37
CA VAL A 9 -20.94 -12.59 12.73
C VAL A 9 -22.28 -12.55 13.44
N SER A 10 -22.39 -13.22 14.57
CA SER A 10 -23.68 -13.44 15.27
C SER A 10 -23.63 -13.00 16.74
N PRO A 11 -23.48 -11.70 17.05
CA PRO A 11 -23.80 -11.21 18.39
C PRO A 11 -25.32 -11.25 18.62
N ALA A 12 -25.74 -11.26 19.87
CA ALA A 12 -27.10 -11.61 20.28
C ALA A 12 -28.26 -10.85 19.58
N ARG A 13 -28.05 -9.62 19.12
CA ARG A 13 -29.06 -8.81 18.43
C ARG A 13 -28.57 -8.16 17.15
N CYS A 14 -27.27 -8.07 16.94
CA CYS A 14 -26.64 -7.40 15.81
C CYS A 14 -25.87 -8.46 15.01
N GLY A 15 -26.50 -9.14 14.07
CA GLY A 15 -25.84 -10.16 13.26
C GLY A 15 -25.57 -9.65 11.86
N TYR A 16 -24.47 -10.09 11.30
CA TYR A 16 -24.16 -9.99 9.87
C TYR A 16 -24.02 -11.40 9.31
N ASP A 17 -24.67 -11.69 8.18
CA ASP A 17 -24.62 -12.99 7.51
C ASP A 17 -24.75 -12.77 6.01
N ASP A 18 -23.65 -12.98 5.26
CA ASP A 18 -23.64 -12.82 3.82
C ASP A 18 -22.67 -13.80 3.16
N ASN A 19 -22.86 -14.03 1.85
CA ASN A 19 -21.96 -14.84 1.04
C ASN A 19 -21.31 -13.94 0.02
N VAL A 20 -19.98 -13.93 0.01
CA VAL A 20 -19.18 -13.12 -0.92
C VAL A 20 -18.61 -13.99 -2.03
N THR A 21 -18.61 -13.45 -3.23
CA THR A 21 -18.15 -14.11 -4.44
C THR A 21 -17.02 -13.36 -5.10
N SER A 22 -16.16 -14.07 -5.79
CA SER A 22 -15.12 -13.46 -6.63
C SER A 22 -14.96 -14.25 -7.91
N VAL A 23 -14.89 -13.53 -9.02
CA VAL A 23 -14.66 -14.10 -10.35
C VAL A 23 -13.62 -13.26 -11.09
N SER A 24 -12.72 -13.91 -11.80
CA SER A 24 -11.73 -13.22 -12.64
C SER A 24 -11.47 -13.99 -13.93
N ALA A 25 -11.14 -13.21 -14.97
CA ALA A 25 -10.68 -13.72 -16.25
C ALA A 25 -9.56 -12.82 -16.76
N SER A 26 -8.53 -13.43 -17.34
CA SER A 26 -7.44 -12.69 -17.98
C SER A 26 -7.03 -13.34 -19.29
N GLY A 27 -6.58 -12.50 -20.22
CA GLY A 27 -6.04 -12.90 -21.50
C GLY A 27 -4.65 -12.30 -21.72
N LEU A 28 -3.71 -13.11 -22.16
CA LEU A 28 -2.36 -12.70 -22.53
C LEU A 28 -2.24 -12.77 -24.05
N TYR A 29 -1.70 -11.72 -24.65
CA TYR A 29 -1.39 -11.65 -26.07
C TYR A 29 0.08 -11.29 -26.28
N ASP A 30 0.83 -12.18 -26.88
CA ASP A 30 2.21 -11.94 -27.29
C ASP A 30 2.22 -11.11 -28.58
N ILE A 31 2.70 -9.87 -28.49
CA ILE A 31 2.87 -8.97 -29.63
C ILE A 31 4.01 -9.50 -30.50
N ASN A 32 5.07 -9.95 -29.83
CA ASN A 32 6.25 -10.59 -30.40
C ASN A 32 7.03 -11.33 -29.30
N ASP A 33 8.17 -11.94 -29.64
CA ASP A 33 9.02 -12.71 -28.71
C ASP A 33 9.57 -11.91 -27.51
N ARG A 34 9.38 -10.60 -27.50
CA ARG A 34 9.96 -9.68 -26.49
C ARG A 34 8.93 -8.86 -25.74
N SER A 35 7.70 -8.87 -26.17
CA SER A 35 6.66 -8.06 -25.54
C SER A 35 5.29 -8.70 -25.60
N ASN A 36 4.52 -8.50 -24.54
CA ASN A 36 3.14 -8.96 -24.45
C ASN A 36 2.24 -7.90 -23.77
N ILE A 37 0.97 -8.06 -23.98
CA ILE A 37 -0.09 -7.34 -23.29
C ILE A 37 -0.95 -8.36 -22.56
N MET A 38 -1.29 -8.05 -21.31
CA MET A 38 -2.30 -8.77 -20.55
C MET A 38 -3.48 -7.83 -20.28
N LEU A 39 -4.68 -8.34 -20.50
CA LEU A 39 -5.91 -7.71 -20.07
C LEU A 39 -6.56 -8.59 -19.00
N SER A 40 -6.90 -8.00 -17.86
CA SER A 40 -7.56 -8.66 -16.72
C SER A 40 -8.87 -7.98 -16.38
N LEU A 41 -9.88 -8.78 -16.12
CA LEU A 41 -11.19 -8.35 -15.65
C LEU A 41 -11.51 -9.16 -14.39
N SER A 42 -11.93 -8.49 -13.33
CA SER A 42 -12.36 -9.16 -12.11
C SER A 42 -13.54 -8.46 -11.46
N SER A 43 -14.39 -9.26 -10.84
CA SER A 43 -15.41 -8.79 -9.92
C SER A 43 -15.22 -9.54 -8.61
N SER A 44 -15.23 -8.81 -7.49
CA SER A 44 -15.04 -9.39 -6.17
C SER A 44 -15.89 -8.68 -5.13
N GLU A 45 -16.29 -9.43 -4.12
CA GLU A 45 -17.05 -8.93 -2.99
C GLU A 45 -16.23 -9.08 -1.71
N ARG A 46 -16.41 -8.14 -0.78
CA ARG A 46 -15.82 -8.16 0.56
C ARG A 46 -16.87 -7.86 1.61
N ALA A 47 -17.07 -8.78 2.55
CA ALA A 47 -17.89 -8.53 3.72
C ALA A 47 -17.21 -7.53 4.68
N PRO A 48 -17.98 -6.70 5.41
CA PRO A 48 -17.46 -5.87 6.48
C PRO A 48 -16.73 -6.71 7.54
N SER A 49 -15.67 -6.18 8.10
CA SER A 49 -14.98 -6.79 9.25
C SER A 49 -15.75 -6.59 10.55
N VAL A 50 -15.41 -7.36 11.58
CA VAL A 50 -15.99 -7.23 12.92
C VAL A 50 -15.76 -5.82 13.49
N GLU A 51 -14.62 -5.25 13.21
CA GLU A 51 -14.23 -3.92 13.66
C GLU A 51 -15.05 -2.82 12.96
N GLU A 52 -15.23 -2.93 11.65
CA GLU A 52 -16.07 -2.02 10.87
C GLU A 52 -17.54 -2.04 11.30
N LEU A 53 -18.01 -3.20 11.75
CA LEU A 53 -19.41 -3.35 12.22
C LEU A 53 -19.61 -2.91 13.67
N PHE A 54 -18.65 -3.23 14.57
CA PHE A 54 -18.96 -3.23 16.01
C PHE A 54 -17.99 -2.48 16.90
N SER A 55 -16.99 -1.76 16.38
CA SER A 55 -16.15 -0.88 17.20
C SER A 55 -17.03 0.13 17.94
N ASN A 56 -16.89 0.22 19.27
CA ASN A 56 -17.64 1.14 20.13
C ASN A 56 -19.18 1.09 19.92
N VAL A 57 -19.70 -0.08 19.57
CA VAL A 57 -21.13 -0.36 19.37
C VAL A 57 -21.67 -1.23 20.50
N SER A 58 -22.83 -0.86 21.03
CA SER A 58 -23.55 -1.69 21.98
C SER A 58 -24.26 -2.86 21.27
N LEU A 59 -23.87 -4.08 21.58
CA LEU A 59 -24.45 -5.29 21.01
C LEU A 59 -25.91 -5.53 21.44
N ASP A 60 -26.38 -4.84 22.48
CA ASP A 60 -27.76 -4.91 22.94
C ASP A 60 -28.69 -4.02 22.12
N THR A 61 -28.21 -2.89 21.62
CA THR A 61 -28.99 -1.89 20.89
C THR A 61 -28.65 -1.80 19.41
N CYS A 62 -27.53 -2.38 18.97
CA CYS A 62 -26.96 -2.26 17.63
C CYS A 62 -26.67 -0.80 17.20
N ASN A 63 -26.30 0.03 18.16
CA ASN A 63 -25.94 1.43 17.93
C ASN A 63 -24.65 1.73 18.69
N ALA A 64 -23.98 2.84 18.31
CA ALA A 64 -22.89 3.38 19.12
C ALA A 64 -23.32 3.50 20.59
N TYR A 65 -22.38 3.35 21.52
CA TYR A 65 -22.69 3.57 22.91
C TYR A 65 -23.29 4.99 23.10
N ALA A 66 -24.38 5.06 23.84
CA ALA A 66 -24.99 6.34 24.18
C ALA A 66 -24.19 7.13 25.22
N ASP A 67 -23.32 6.44 25.94
CA ASP A 67 -22.40 6.95 26.96
C ASP A 67 -20.99 6.87 26.39
N ASP A 68 -20.41 8.00 26.04
CA ASP A 68 -19.11 8.13 25.42
C ASP A 68 -17.95 7.77 26.38
N GLU A 69 -18.17 7.75 27.71
CA GLU A 69 -17.21 7.20 28.68
C GLU A 69 -16.92 5.71 28.44
N LYS A 70 -17.75 5.03 27.66
CA LYS A 70 -17.54 3.62 27.24
C LYS A 70 -16.74 3.46 25.98
N PHE A 71 -16.42 4.53 25.28
CA PHE A 71 -15.63 4.46 24.08
C PHE A 71 -14.20 3.98 24.41
N VAL A 72 -13.71 3.09 23.57
CA VAL A 72 -12.35 2.58 23.61
C VAL A 72 -11.56 3.20 22.48
N LEU A 73 -10.49 3.91 22.83
CA LEU A 73 -9.59 4.50 21.85
C LEU A 73 -8.85 3.38 21.10
N HIS A 74 -8.86 3.43 19.78
CA HIS A 74 -8.08 2.50 18.98
C HIS A 74 -6.60 2.90 18.96
N ALA A 75 -5.74 2.09 19.58
CA ALA A 75 -4.35 2.46 19.87
C ALA A 75 -3.49 2.69 18.60
N ALA A 76 -3.79 2.01 17.50
CA ALA A 76 -3.02 2.13 16.26
C ALA A 76 -3.39 3.36 15.43
N THR A 77 -4.63 3.85 15.54
CA THR A 77 -5.12 5.00 14.77
C THR A 77 -5.14 6.28 15.59
N GLY A 78 -5.23 6.16 16.92
CA GLY A 78 -5.43 7.30 17.83
C GLY A 78 -6.83 7.93 17.71
N LEU A 79 -7.81 7.17 17.23
CA LEU A 79 -9.19 7.60 17.00
C LEU A 79 -10.17 6.81 17.89
N PHE A 80 -11.28 7.42 18.25
CA PHE A 80 -12.47 6.70 18.71
C PHE A 80 -13.27 6.26 17.48
N GLU A 81 -13.08 5.01 17.08
CA GLU A 81 -13.70 4.44 15.90
C GLU A 81 -15.08 3.91 16.21
N ILE A 82 -16.10 4.40 15.49
CA ILE A 82 -17.49 3.96 15.66
C ILE A 82 -17.86 3.05 14.51
N GLY A 83 -18.15 1.80 14.81
CA GLY A 83 -18.61 0.79 13.87
C GLY A 83 -20.04 1.09 13.39
N ASN A 84 -20.41 0.48 12.27
CA ASN A 84 -21.74 0.60 11.71
C ASN A 84 -22.33 -0.77 11.39
N PRO A 85 -23.26 -1.29 12.21
CA PRO A 85 -23.88 -2.60 11.99
C PRO A 85 -24.73 -2.72 10.72
N ASN A 86 -25.00 -1.60 10.02
CA ASN A 86 -25.81 -1.58 8.79
C ASN A 86 -24.95 -1.52 7.51
N LEU A 87 -23.65 -1.77 7.62
CA LEU A 87 -22.79 -1.86 6.45
C LEU A 87 -23.17 -3.04 5.57
N GLU A 88 -23.17 -2.81 4.27
CA GLU A 88 -23.39 -3.81 3.23
C GLU A 88 -22.05 -4.34 2.70
N THR A 89 -22.08 -5.45 1.99
CA THR A 89 -20.92 -6.01 1.27
C THR A 89 -20.39 -5.03 0.24
N GLU A 90 -19.10 -4.80 0.22
CA GLU A 90 -18.42 -4.07 -0.87
C GLU A 90 -18.43 -4.91 -2.15
N GLN A 91 -18.63 -4.27 -3.29
CA GLN A 91 -18.59 -4.90 -4.62
C GLN A 91 -17.60 -4.17 -5.51
N SER A 92 -16.54 -4.84 -5.91
CA SER A 92 -15.46 -4.28 -6.73
C SER A 92 -15.54 -4.84 -8.14
N THR A 93 -15.44 -3.98 -9.14
CA THR A 93 -15.27 -4.34 -10.56
C THR A 93 -14.00 -3.69 -11.08
N ASN A 94 -13.00 -4.49 -11.40
CA ASN A 94 -11.68 -4.03 -11.85
C ASN A 94 -11.40 -4.43 -13.29
N ILE A 95 -10.89 -3.47 -14.06
CA ILE A 95 -10.25 -3.67 -15.36
C ILE A 95 -8.78 -3.24 -15.26
N GLU A 96 -7.88 -4.09 -15.71
CA GLU A 96 -6.44 -3.84 -15.69
C GLU A 96 -5.81 -4.24 -17.02
N MET A 97 -4.88 -3.41 -17.48
CA MET A 97 -4.04 -3.67 -18.66
C MET A 97 -2.57 -3.57 -18.24
N SER A 98 -1.82 -4.62 -18.53
CA SER A 98 -0.38 -4.68 -18.36
C SER A 98 0.33 -4.81 -19.69
N TYR A 99 1.39 -4.05 -19.90
CA TYR A 99 2.34 -4.24 -21.00
C TYR A 99 3.70 -4.62 -20.43
N ARG A 100 4.29 -5.68 -20.95
CA ARG A 100 5.61 -6.17 -20.56
C ARG A 100 6.56 -6.19 -21.73
N LEU A 101 7.78 -5.74 -21.48
CA LEU A 101 8.90 -5.73 -22.41
C LEU A 101 10.08 -6.50 -21.83
N ASN A 102 10.67 -7.39 -22.62
CA ASN A 102 11.95 -8.04 -22.33
C ASN A 102 12.80 -8.08 -23.59
N SER A 103 13.66 -7.10 -23.77
CA SER A 103 14.44 -6.92 -25.00
C SER A 103 15.92 -6.76 -24.70
N GLY A 104 16.64 -7.86 -24.61
CA GLY A 104 18.08 -7.86 -24.38
C GLY A 104 18.44 -7.22 -23.07
N GLY A 105 19.05 -6.04 -23.09
CA GLY A 105 19.43 -5.31 -21.88
C GLY A 105 18.35 -4.39 -21.31
N VAL A 106 17.09 -4.50 -21.76
CA VAL A 106 15.98 -3.67 -21.29
C VAL A 106 14.80 -4.55 -20.88
N THR A 107 14.33 -4.41 -19.66
CA THR A 107 13.06 -4.98 -19.20
C THR A 107 12.15 -3.86 -18.71
N GLY A 108 10.86 -4.02 -18.91
CA GLY A 108 9.90 -3.01 -18.45
C GLY A 108 8.50 -3.60 -18.24
N GLU A 109 7.77 -2.97 -17.34
CA GLU A 109 6.37 -3.23 -17.10
C GLU A 109 5.61 -1.92 -16.95
N PHE A 110 4.45 -1.84 -17.54
CA PHE A 110 3.52 -0.73 -17.43
C PHE A 110 2.14 -1.29 -17.13
N ASN A 111 1.53 -0.84 -16.05
CA ASN A 111 0.21 -1.23 -15.61
C ASN A 111 -0.71 -0.02 -15.55
N ALA A 112 -1.94 -0.18 -16.03
CA ALA A 112 -3.01 0.80 -15.89
C ALA A 112 -4.26 0.07 -15.44
N TYR A 113 -4.94 0.60 -14.42
CA TYR A 113 -6.15 -0.01 -13.91
C TYR A 113 -7.23 1.02 -13.57
N ARG A 114 -8.46 0.55 -13.63
CA ARG A 114 -9.65 1.23 -13.10
C ARG A 114 -10.46 0.23 -12.30
N ASN A 115 -10.72 0.55 -11.04
CA ASN A 115 -11.53 -0.23 -10.13
C ASN A 115 -12.70 0.60 -9.63
N GLU A 116 -13.92 0.16 -9.93
CA GLU A 116 -15.17 0.73 -9.41
C GLU A 116 -15.60 -0.11 -8.22
N VAL A 117 -15.79 0.51 -7.07
CA VAL A 117 -16.18 -0.16 -5.84
C VAL A 117 -17.47 0.45 -5.33
N ASP A 118 -18.54 -0.32 -5.38
CA ASP A 118 -19.80 0.03 -4.76
C ASP A 118 -19.73 -0.31 -3.26
N ASN A 119 -20.33 0.55 -2.44
CA ASN A 119 -20.35 0.40 -0.98
C ASN A 119 -18.95 0.31 -0.34
N TYR A 120 -17.94 1.02 -0.87
CA TYR A 120 -16.60 1.04 -0.28
C TYR A 120 -16.63 1.50 1.17
N ILE A 121 -16.11 0.68 2.09
CA ILE A 121 -16.11 0.96 3.53
C ILE A 121 -14.83 1.71 3.90
N TYR A 122 -14.98 2.86 4.52
CA TYR A 122 -13.85 3.63 5.02
C TYR A 122 -14.19 4.33 6.34
N LEU A 123 -13.14 4.72 7.05
CA LEU A 123 -13.25 5.45 8.30
C LEU A 123 -13.21 6.95 8.01
N ASP A 124 -14.31 7.64 8.24
CA ASP A 124 -14.49 9.09 8.04
C ASP A 124 -14.46 9.83 9.37
N ILE A 125 -13.66 10.90 9.46
CA ILE A 125 -13.58 11.76 10.65
C ILE A 125 -14.84 12.61 10.73
N THR A 126 -15.58 12.52 11.85
CA THR A 126 -16.85 13.22 12.05
C THR A 126 -16.69 14.73 12.24
N GLY A 127 -15.56 15.15 12.79
CA GLY A 127 -15.27 16.50 13.25
C GLY A 127 -15.60 16.71 14.74
N GLU A 128 -16.06 15.65 15.41
CA GLU A 128 -16.26 15.60 16.86
C GLU A 128 -15.04 15.01 17.53
N GLU A 129 -14.84 15.35 18.82
CA GLU A 129 -13.74 14.86 19.64
C GLU A 129 -14.27 14.33 20.98
N HIS A 130 -13.61 13.31 21.51
CA HIS A 130 -13.80 12.81 22.85
C HIS A 130 -12.42 12.67 23.50
N GLU A 131 -12.22 13.20 24.72
CA GLU A 131 -10.93 13.20 25.44
C GLU A 131 -9.74 13.69 24.58
N GLU A 132 -9.92 14.79 23.84
CA GLU A 132 -8.91 15.37 22.94
C GLU A 132 -8.52 14.46 21.73
N SER A 133 -9.23 13.37 21.50
CA SER A 133 -9.02 12.48 20.36
C SER A 133 -10.20 12.53 19.40
N PRO A 134 -9.97 12.54 18.07
CA PRO A 134 -11.05 12.61 17.10
C PRO A 134 -11.93 11.38 17.11
N ILE A 135 -13.23 11.60 16.85
CA ILE A 135 -14.20 10.53 16.58
C ILE A 135 -14.29 10.32 15.07
N ALA A 136 -14.22 9.06 14.67
CA ALA A 136 -14.38 8.63 13.30
C ALA A 136 -15.42 7.51 13.18
N SER A 137 -16.18 7.49 12.12
CA SER A 137 -17.24 6.48 11.91
C SER A 137 -17.01 5.71 10.63
N TYR A 138 -17.21 4.40 10.68
CA TYR A 138 -17.23 3.57 9.48
C TYR A 138 -18.47 3.87 8.64
N THR A 139 -18.22 4.22 7.39
CA THR A 139 -19.26 4.61 6.42
C THR A 139 -19.01 3.96 5.07
N GLN A 140 -19.99 4.01 4.20
CA GLN A 140 -19.90 3.47 2.84
C GLN A 140 -20.21 4.53 1.79
N ARG A 141 -19.46 4.50 0.70
CA ARG A 141 -19.69 5.31 -0.51
C ARG A 141 -19.16 4.53 -1.71
N ASP A 142 -19.74 4.82 -2.87
CA ASP A 142 -19.17 4.33 -4.12
C ASP A 142 -17.94 5.13 -4.48
N VAL A 143 -16.88 4.43 -4.87
CA VAL A 143 -15.55 4.97 -5.14
C VAL A 143 -15.02 4.46 -6.46
N ILE A 144 -14.32 5.32 -7.20
CA ILE A 144 -13.58 4.95 -8.38
C ILE A 144 -12.08 5.13 -8.09
N PHE A 145 -11.33 4.04 -8.16
CA PHE A 145 -9.88 4.06 -8.15
C PHE A 145 -9.35 4.02 -9.58
N THR A 146 -8.39 4.87 -9.87
CA THR A 146 -7.64 4.83 -11.13
C THR A 146 -6.16 4.90 -10.81
N GLY A 147 -5.37 4.01 -11.39
CA GLY A 147 -3.94 3.99 -11.14
C GLY A 147 -3.10 3.65 -12.35
N LEU A 148 -1.86 4.14 -12.30
CA LEU A 148 -0.80 3.86 -13.25
C LEU A 148 0.45 3.44 -12.48
N GLU A 149 1.13 2.40 -12.96
CA GLU A 149 2.40 1.93 -12.45
C GLU A 149 3.34 1.67 -13.62
N ALA A 150 4.59 2.05 -13.50
CA ALA A 150 5.58 1.82 -14.53
C ALA A 150 6.94 1.50 -13.91
N GLU A 151 7.63 0.53 -14.48
CA GLU A 151 9.03 0.20 -14.17
C GLU A 151 9.78 -0.12 -15.46
N VAL A 152 11.00 0.39 -15.59
CA VAL A 152 11.92 0.07 -16.68
C VAL A 152 13.32 -0.13 -16.12
N ASN A 153 13.94 -1.26 -16.44
CA ASN A 153 15.30 -1.61 -16.03
C ASN A 153 16.22 -1.72 -17.25
N PHE A 154 17.41 -1.16 -17.13
CA PHE A 154 18.47 -1.17 -18.15
C PHE A 154 19.68 -1.90 -17.60
N THR A 155 20.21 -2.86 -18.36
CA THR A 155 21.54 -3.42 -18.12
C THR A 155 22.58 -2.47 -18.70
N LEU A 156 23.28 -1.73 -17.84
CA LEU A 156 24.32 -0.78 -18.24
C LEU A 156 25.64 -1.46 -18.63
N ALA A 157 25.97 -2.51 -17.88
CA ALA A 157 27.15 -3.34 -18.13
C ALA A 157 26.92 -4.76 -17.61
N SER A 158 27.41 -5.74 -18.32
CA SER A 158 27.42 -7.14 -17.89
C SER A 158 28.71 -7.81 -18.40
N ASN A 159 29.57 -8.23 -17.48
CA ASN A 159 30.80 -8.94 -17.76
C ASN A 159 31.17 -9.90 -16.61
N ASP A 160 32.25 -10.67 -16.76
CA ASP A 160 32.65 -11.70 -15.79
C ASP A 160 33.00 -11.17 -14.39
N ARG A 161 33.17 -9.86 -14.22
CA ARG A 161 33.61 -9.25 -12.96
C ARG A 161 32.47 -8.56 -12.22
N TYR A 162 31.56 -7.91 -12.95
CA TYR A 162 30.43 -7.20 -12.36
C TYR A 162 29.29 -7.01 -13.38
N ASN A 163 28.12 -6.79 -12.83
CA ASN A 163 26.96 -6.32 -13.54
C ASN A 163 26.54 -4.94 -12.98
N ALA A 164 26.02 -4.10 -13.83
CA ALA A 164 25.48 -2.79 -13.47
C ALA A 164 24.12 -2.63 -14.14
N GLU A 165 23.13 -2.26 -13.36
CA GLU A 165 21.76 -2.04 -13.80
C GLU A 165 21.26 -0.70 -13.29
N MET A 166 20.35 -0.10 -14.04
CA MET A 166 19.65 1.11 -13.67
C MET A 166 18.15 0.93 -13.91
N GLY A 167 17.37 1.12 -12.86
CA GLY A 167 15.92 1.09 -12.90
C GLY A 167 15.33 2.49 -12.76
N PHE A 168 14.20 2.70 -13.43
CA PHE A 168 13.29 3.82 -13.21
C PHE A 168 11.91 3.26 -12.92
N PHE A 169 11.25 3.82 -11.94
CA PHE A 169 9.90 3.41 -11.57
C PHE A 169 9.06 4.61 -11.13
N GLY A 170 7.77 4.44 -11.18
CA GLY A 170 6.83 5.41 -10.67
C GLY A 170 5.43 4.84 -10.61
N ASP A 171 4.64 5.39 -9.69
CA ASP A 171 3.23 5.06 -9.57
C ASP A 171 2.40 6.28 -9.15
N MET A 172 1.13 6.20 -9.48
CA MET A 172 0.12 7.14 -9.04
C MET A 172 -1.23 6.44 -8.92
N VAL A 173 -1.99 6.83 -7.92
CA VAL A 173 -3.37 6.42 -7.72
C VAL A 173 -4.23 7.61 -7.35
N SER A 174 -5.43 7.67 -7.90
CA SER A 174 -6.51 8.53 -7.42
C SER A 174 -7.69 7.69 -6.95
N ALA A 175 -8.41 8.19 -5.96
CA ALA A 175 -9.64 7.58 -5.48
C ALA A 175 -10.68 8.69 -5.24
N GLU A 176 -11.73 8.67 -6.04
CA GLU A 176 -12.75 9.69 -6.06
C GLU A 176 -14.11 9.10 -5.66
N LEU A 177 -14.81 9.80 -4.78
CA LEU A 177 -16.17 9.45 -4.42
C LEU A 177 -17.12 9.80 -5.59
N ASN A 178 -18.05 8.92 -5.93
CA ASN A 178 -19.07 9.18 -6.97
C ASN A 178 -19.91 10.44 -6.71
N THR A 179 -20.02 10.83 -5.44
CA THR A 179 -20.72 12.07 -5.01
C THR A 179 -19.83 13.31 -5.08
N GLY A 180 -18.59 13.17 -5.53
CA GLY A 180 -17.54 14.20 -5.51
C GLY A 180 -16.77 14.25 -4.20
N GLY A 181 -15.50 14.62 -4.29
CA GLY A 181 -14.54 14.66 -3.19
C GLY A 181 -13.59 13.48 -3.20
N ASN A 182 -12.56 13.57 -2.37
CA ASN A 182 -11.47 12.59 -2.30
C ASN A 182 -11.67 11.63 -1.14
N LEU A 183 -11.19 10.43 -1.30
CA LEU A 183 -11.09 9.42 -0.24
C LEU A 183 -9.91 9.75 0.69
N PRO A 184 -10.03 9.54 1.99
CA PRO A 184 -8.92 9.78 2.91
C PRO A 184 -7.76 8.79 2.73
N ARG A 185 -6.56 9.24 3.05
CA ARG A 185 -5.32 8.45 3.14
C ARG A 185 -4.88 7.77 1.84
N ILE A 186 -5.23 8.36 0.70
CA ILE A 186 -4.75 7.86 -0.59
C ILE A 186 -3.24 8.18 -0.72
N PRO A 187 -2.40 7.19 -1.04
CA PRO A 187 -0.97 7.40 -1.20
C PRO A 187 -0.64 8.49 -2.22
N THR A 188 0.42 9.25 -1.94
CA THR A 188 0.93 10.22 -2.91
C THR A 188 1.61 9.52 -4.08
N SER A 189 1.58 10.12 -5.25
CA SER A 189 2.34 9.64 -6.40
C SER A 189 3.84 9.73 -6.13
N LYS A 190 4.60 8.79 -6.69
CA LYS A 190 6.06 8.77 -6.57
C LYS A 190 6.73 8.43 -7.90
N ILE A 191 7.98 8.87 -8.01
CA ILE A 191 8.90 8.51 -9.08
C ILE A 191 10.28 8.24 -8.46
N GLY A 192 10.98 7.25 -8.98
CA GLY A 192 12.29 6.90 -8.44
C GLY A 192 13.24 6.31 -9.46
N THR A 193 14.47 6.14 -9.01
CA THR A 193 15.53 5.44 -9.73
C THR A 193 16.29 4.55 -8.77
N GLU A 194 16.73 3.43 -9.29
CA GLU A 194 17.57 2.47 -8.59
C GLU A 194 18.82 2.19 -9.41
N LEU A 195 19.98 2.23 -8.76
CA LEU A 195 21.25 1.78 -9.31
C LEU A 195 21.70 0.53 -8.57
N ARG A 196 21.91 -0.55 -9.30
CA ARG A 196 22.35 -1.83 -8.78
C ARG A 196 23.69 -2.20 -9.39
N PHE A 197 24.67 -2.44 -8.53
CA PHE A 197 25.96 -2.96 -8.91
C PHE A 197 26.23 -4.24 -8.13
N PHE A 198 26.60 -5.31 -8.80
CA PHE A 198 26.88 -6.57 -8.14
C PHE A 198 27.97 -7.36 -8.87
N GLY A 199 28.87 -7.92 -8.10
CA GLY A 199 29.95 -8.80 -8.53
C GLY A 199 29.79 -10.18 -7.92
N ASN A 200 30.89 -10.97 -7.97
CA ASN A 200 30.83 -12.35 -7.48
C ASN A 200 30.59 -12.45 -5.96
N ASN A 201 31.09 -11.49 -5.21
CA ASN A 201 31.07 -11.52 -3.74
C ASN A 201 30.66 -10.16 -3.11
N TRP A 202 30.06 -9.26 -3.86
CA TRP A 202 29.61 -7.99 -3.35
C TRP A 202 28.37 -7.51 -4.12
N SER A 203 27.52 -6.75 -3.44
CA SER A 203 26.44 -6.01 -4.08
C SER A 203 26.31 -4.60 -3.50
N THR A 204 25.77 -3.68 -4.29
CA THR A 204 25.44 -2.32 -3.86
C THR A 204 24.18 -1.86 -4.57
N HIS A 205 23.24 -1.33 -3.80
CA HIS A 205 21.98 -0.79 -4.28
C HIS A 205 21.81 0.63 -3.76
N LEU A 206 21.70 1.59 -4.66
CA LEU A 206 21.32 2.96 -4.35
C LEU A 206 19.91 3.20 -4.87
N HIS A 207 19.02 3.61 -3.98
CA HIS A 207 17.62 3.87 -4.27
C HIS A 207 17.31 5.33 -3.96
N VAL A 208 16.71 6.03 -4.93
CA VAL A 208 16.29 7.43 -4.79
C VAL A 208 14.84 7.52 -5.21
N THR A 209 13.96 7.94 -4.32
CA THR A 209 12.53 8.10 -4.59
C THR A 209 12.07 9.50 -4.20
N ARG A 210 11.43 10.18 -5.13
CA ARG A 210 10.70 11.40 -4.87
C ARG A 210 9.23 11.08 -4.67
N PHE A 211 8.70 11.39 -3.50
CA PHE A 211 7.28 11.41 -3.16
C PHE A 211 6.73 12.81 -3.36
N ASN A 212 5.64 12.94 -4.07
CA ASN A 212 5.02 14.23 -4.32
C ASN A 212 4.22 14.69 -3.08
N ARG A 213 3.87 15.98 -3.03
CA ARG A 213 2.90 16.48 -2.06
C ARG A 213 1.55 15.83 -2.33
N GLN A 214 0.81 15.46 -1.27
CA GLN A 214 -0.58 15.06 -1.38
C GLN A 214 -1.49 16.21 -0.96
N SER A 215 -2.19 16.76 -1.94
CA SER A 215 -3.14 17.86 -1.77
C SER A 215 -4.59 17.45 -2.07
N ASP A 216 -4.78 16.28 -2.71
CA ASP A 216 -6.09 15.73 -3.00
C ASP A 216 -6.57 14.93 -1.78
N VAL A 217 -7.02 15.68 -0.77
CA VAL A 217 -7.37 15.16 0.56
C VAL A 217 -8.88 15.14 0.78
N SER A 218 -9.35 14.31 1.69
CA SER A 218 -10.74 14.29 2.10
C SER A 218 -11.08 15.49 3.01
N ARG A 219 -12.36 15.66 3.26
CA ARG A 219 -12.85 16.67 4.22
C ARG A 219 -12.20 16.43 5.59
N LEU A 220 -11.66 17.47 6.21
CA LEU A 220 -10.95 17.45 7.50
C LEU A 220 -9.60 16.70 7.51
N GLU A 221 -9.14 16.19 6.40
CA GLU A 221 -7.82 15.58 6.27
C GLU A 221 -6.76 16.65 5.98
N LEU A 222 -5.59 16.54 6.62
CA LEU A 222 -4.47 17.44 6.35
C LEU A 222 -3.63 16.93 5.20
N GLU A 223 -3.18 17.85 4.37
CA GLU A 223 -2.20 17.60 3.31
C GLU A 223 -0.85 17.17 3.90
N THR A 224 -0.04 16.50 3.11
CA THR A 224 1.35 16.18 3.46
C THR A 224 2.30 16.69 2.41
N ASP A 225 3.44 17.25 2.85
CA ASP A 225 4.49 17.70 1.94
C ASP A 225 5.19 16.52 1.26
N GLY A 226 5.69 16.79 0.06
CA GLY A 226 6.51 15.83 -0.64
C GLY A 226 7.94 15.81 -0.10
N TYR A 227 8.61 14.65 -0.20
CA TYR A 227 9.97 14.44 0.28
C TYR A 227 10.78 13.56 -0.68
N THR A 228 12.10 13.55 -0.54
CA THR A 228 13.00 12.69 -1.31
C THR A 228 13.67 11.69 -0.37
N LEU A 229 13.41 10.41 -0.58
CA LEU A 229 14.05 9.33 0.17
C LEU A 229 15.26 8.81 -0.59
N VAL A 230 16.41 8.79 0.07
CA VAL A 230 17.64 8.18 -0.45
C VAL A 230 18.06 7.07 0.50
N SER A 231 18.19 5.86 -0.03
CA SER A 231 18.63 4.68 0.70
C SER A 231 19.79 4.01 -0.03
N LEU A 232 20.74 3.50 0.74
CA LEU A 232 21.90 2.75 0.24
C LEU A 232 21.99 1.43 0.97
N TYR A 233 22.19 0.37 0.23
CA TYR A 233 22.58 -0.93 0.75
C TYR A 233 23.83 -1.41 0.05
N ALA A 234 24.79 -1.95 0.81
CA ALA A 234 25.98 -2.61 0.27
C ALA A 234 26.30 -3.84 1.10
N ASP A 235 26.72 -4.90 0.47
CA ASP A 235 27.21 -6.09 1.14
C ASP A 235 28.48 -6.67 0.47
N TYR A 236 29.23 -7.40 1.28
CA TYR A 236 30.41 -8.14 0.85
C TYR A 236 30.42 -9.51 1.53
N HIS A 237 30.65 -10.54 0.71
CA HIS A 237 30.71 -11.93 1.12
C HIS A 237 32.15 -12.40 1.14
N LEU A 238 32.61 -12.86 2.28
CA LEU A 238 33.96 -13.40 2.49
C LEU A 238 33.85 -14.88 2.82
N SER A 239 34.36 -15.75 1.94
CA SER A 239 34.47 -17.19 2.23
C SER A 239 35.56 -17.43 3.25
N VAL A 240 35.24 -18.17 4.32
CA VAL A 240 36.15 -18.51 5.40
C VAL A 240 36.29 -20.04 5.47
N GLY A 241 37.34 -20.58 4.84
CA GLY A 241 37.49 -22.03 4.68
C GLY A 241 36.61 -22.59 3.57
N THR A 242 36.16 -23.85 3.72
CA THR A 242 35.37 -24.56 2.68
C THR A 242 33.88 -24.44 2.84
N ASP A 243 33.38 -24.28 4.06
CA ASP A 243 31.93 -24.41 4.38
C ASP A 243 31.38 -23.24 5.19
N SER A 244 32.16 -22.15 5.35
CA SER A 244 31.73 -21.00 6.13
C SER A 244 31.87 -19.70 5.35
N GLU A 245 30.94 -18.80 5.58
CA GLU A 245 30.90 -17.48 4.97
C GLU A 245 30.66 -16.38 6.01
N VAL A 246 31.30 -15.24 5.81
CA VAL A 246 31.02 -13.99 6.55
C VAL A 246 30.42 -12.99 5.59
N LYS A 247 29.17 -12.60 5.82
CA LYS A 247 28.53 -11.47 5.13
C LYS A 247 28.68 -10.21 5.97
N MET A 248 29.34 -9.20 5.43
CA MET A 248 29.38 -7.85 5.97
C MET A 248 28.35 -7.01 5.23
N PHE A 249 27.55 -6.19 5.92
CA PHE A 249 26.61 -5.32 5.24
C PHE A 249 26.56 -3.93 5.87
N LEU A 250 26.30 -2.95 5.03
CA LEU A 250 26.02 -1.56 5.36
C LEU A 250 24.65 -1.20 4.81
N ARG A 251 23.79 -0.63 5.65
CA ARG A 251 22.50 -0.08 5.26
C ARG A 251 22.38 1.36 5.73
N GLY A 252 22.01 2.23 4.83
CA GLY A 252 21.69 3.62 5.11
C GLY A 252 20.26 3.93 4.68
N ASP A 253 19.45 4.44 5.59
CA ASP A 253 18.05 4.82 5.33
C ASP A 253 17.89 6.32 5.55
N ASN A 254 17.03 6.94 4.74
CA ASN A 254 16.73 8.38 4.81
C ASN A 254 18.02 9.23 4.89
N LEU A 255 18.97 9.00 3.97
CA LEU A 255 20.29 9.62 4.02
C LEU A 255 20.27 11.14 3.93
N LEU A 256 19.22 11.74 3.36
CA LEU A 256 19.00 13.18 3.32
C LEU A 256 18.46 13.74 4.64
N ASN A 257 18.05 12.88 5.58
CA ASN A 257 17.41 13.24 6.85
C ASN A 257 16.15 14.10 6.66
N GLU A 258 15.34 13.73 5.68
CA GLU A 258 14.04 14.36 5.41
C GLU A 258 13.04 14.04 6.53
N GLN A 259 12.13 14.95 6.79
CA GLN A 259 10.99 14.69 7.67
C GLN A 259 9.89 13.99 6.84
N ILE A 260 9.79 12.68 7.02
CA ILE A 260 8.89 11.84 6.26
C ILE A 260 7.55 11.72 6.98
N ARG A 261 6.46 12.11 6.30
CA ARG A 261 5.08 11.86 6.73
C ARG A 261 4.36 11.05 5.66
N ASN A 262 4.22 9.75 5.89
CA ASN A 262 3.49 8.88 4.98
C ASN A 262 2.01 9.24 4.99
N HIS A 263 1.49 9.72 3.86
CA HIS A 263 0.11 10.20 3.75
C HIS A 263 -0.94 9.12 4.08
N ALA A 264 -0.66 7.87 3.77
CA ALA A 264 -1.55 6.74 4.06
C ALA A 264 -1.61 6.36 5.56
N SER A 265 -0.69 6.88 6.37
CA SER A 265 -0.65 6.59 7.81
C SER A 265 -1.69 7.39 8.60
N PHE A 266 -2.41 6.74 9.51
CA PHE A 266 -3.25 7.42 10.50
C PHE A 266 -2.44 8.35 11.41
N LEU A 267 -1.17 8.03 11.65
CA LEU A 267 -0.28 8.79 12.52
C LEU A 267 0.48 9.92 11.80
N LYS A 268 0.18 10.20 10.53
CA LYS A 268 0.91 11.18 9.72
C LYS A 268 1.00 12.58 10.36
N ASN A 269 -0.03 12.97 11.12
CA ASN A 269 -0.08 14.28 11.76
C ASN A 269 0.69 14.31 13.09
N TYR A 270 0.88 13.16 13.74
CA TYR A 270 1.45 13.03 15.07
C TYR A 270 2.91 12.60 15.06
N SER A 271 3.25 11.61 14.25
CA SER A 271 4.58 11.00 14.25
C SER A 271 5.15 10.90 12.83
N PRO A 272 6.27 11.61 12.54
CA PRO A 272 7.02 11.33 11.31
C PRO A 272 7.70 9.97 11.40
N GLU A 273 8.05 9.43 10.24
CA GLU A 273 8.92 8.25 10.13
C GLU A 273 10.32 8.53 10.68
N PHE A 274 11.11 7.48 10.86
CA PHE A 274 12.49 7.61 11.34
C PHE A 274 13.34 8.54 10.45
N GLY A 275 14.15 9.37 11.10
CA GLY A 275 15.17 10.16 10.44
C GLY A 275 16.30 9.29 9.87
N ARG A 276 17.44 9.93 9.53
CA ARG A 276 18.61 9.21 8.99
C ARG A 276 19.06 8.09 9.92
N GLY A 277 19.17 6.89 9.35
CA GLY A 277 19.71 5.71 10.01
C GLY A 277 20.88 5.11 9.23
N VAL A 278 21.91 4.61 9.94
CA VAL A 278 22.99 3.82 9.36
C VAL A 278 23.19 2.58 10.21
N THR A 279 23.15 1.43 9.56
CA THR A 279 23.36 0.12 10.19
C THR A 279 24.55 -0.59 9.54
N LEU A 280 25.48 -1.03 10.35
CA LEU A 280 26.57 -1.93 9.94
C LEU A 280 26.37 -3.27 10.65
N GLY A 281 26.46 -4.36 9.91
CA GLY A 281 26.27 -5.69 10.47
C GLY A 281 27.19 -6.75 9.89
N LEU A 282 27.32 -7.84 10.65
CA LEU A 282 28.04 -9.05 10.28
C LEU A 282 27.11 -10.25 10.46
N ARG A 283 27.09 -11.13 9.49
CA ARG A 283 26.37 -12.41 9.56
C ARG A 283 27.34 -13.54 9.26
N PHE A 284 27.35 -14.53 10.13
CA PHE A 284 28.09 -15.77 9.96
C PHE A 284 27.16 -16.89 9.50
N GLU A 285 27.59 -17.61 8.45
CA GLU A 285 26.93 -18.83 7.97
C GLU A 285 27.96 -19.96 8.00
N TYR A 286 27.59 -21.12 8.55
CA TYR A 286 28.46 -22.31 8.72
C TYR A 286 27.67 -23.61 8.49
#